data_4daa0edb2fe98b9edca30204ba831a73
#
_entry.id   4daa0edb2fe98b9edca30204ba831a73
#
_cell.length_a   1.000
_cell.length_b   1.000
_cell.length_c   1.000
_cell.angle_alpha   90.00
_cell.angle_beta   90.00
_cell.angle_gamma   90.00
#
_symmetry.space_group_name_H-M   'P 1'
#
loop_
_entity.id
_entity.type
_entity.pdbx_description
1 polymer ?
#
loop_
_entity_poly.entity_id
_entity_poly.type
_entity_poly.pdbx_seq_one_letter_code
_entity_poly.pdbx_strand_id
1 'polypeptide(L)'
;MKKYNRIFVIVLDSLGIGAMPDSDKFGDVGVDTFGHILNKMGTLAIPNMARLGMLNLHTGGDMKAVAEPMGRYARLGEASNGKDTMTGHWEMMGIKTEKPFKTFTDHGFPPELIAELEKKCGKKVIGNKSASGTEIIEELGEEEIKNGSMIVYTSADSVLQICGNEETFDLQNLYRCCEIAREITLKDEWRVGRVIARPYVGKKKGEFKRTSNRHDYALKPTGPTVLNALKDNGLDVIGVGKINDIFCGEGITETYHSTSSVNGMEQTIEICQKDFEGFCFVNLVDFDALWGHRRNVEGYAREIEKFDQKLGELLEVLREDDLLILTADHGNDPTYTGTDHTREYVPFIAYAKGMENGGALDAENTFAIIGASVAENFGVKMPEGTIGHSILQKI
;
A
#
# COMPACT_ATOMS: atom_id res chain seq x y z
N MET A 1 15.33 -27.43 -1.17
CA MET A 1 14.11 -28.24 -1.27
C MET A 1 12.95 -27.32 -0.90
N LYS A 2 11.89 -27.23 -1.69
CA LYS A 2 10.72 -26.39 -1.39
C LYS A 2 10.12 -26.83 -0.03
N LYS A 3 9.87 -25.85 0.87
CA LYS A 3 9.34 -26.10 2.20
C LYS A 3 7.82 -25.93 2.24
N TYR A 4 7.29 -24.96 1.51
CA TYR A 4 5.87 -24.64 1.43
C TYR A 4 5.37 -24.68 -0.02
N ASN A 5 4.16 -25.19 -0.23
CA ASN A 5 3.52 -25.21 -1.55
C ASN A 5 2.94 -23.86 -1.93
N ARG A 6 2.37 -23.17 -0.94
CA ARG A 6 1.77 -21.85 -1.11
C ARG A 6 2.24 -20.93 -0.01
N ILE A 7 2.50 -19.68 -0.38
CA ILE A 7 2.85 -18.63 0.57
C ILE A 7 1.83 -17.51 0.43
N PHE A 8 1.24 -17.11 1.54
CA PHE A 8 0.30 -16.00 1.65
C PHE A 8 0.98 -14.86 2.41
N VAL A 9 1.11 -13.69 1.79
CA VAL A 9 1.57 -12.47 2.46
C VAL A 9 0.42 -11.48 2.51
N ILE A 10 0.02 -11.12 3.73
CA ILE A 10 -1.07 -10.17 3.97
C ILE A 10 -0.49 -8.89 4.54
N VAL A 11 -0.66 -7.81 3.81
CA VAL A 11 -0.24 -6.46 4.20
C VAL A 11 -1.43 -5.75 4.82
N LEU A 12 -1.33 -5.43 6.12
CA LEU A 12 -2.23 -4.53 6.81
C LEU A 12 -1.73 -3.10 6.52
N ASP A 13 -2.27 -2.50 5.47
CA ASP A 13 -1.80 -1.21 4.92
C ASP A 13 -1.69 -0.16 6.02
N SER A 14 -0.48 0.33 6.25
CA SER A 14 -0.13 1.32 7.27
C SER A 14 -0.08 0.88 8.74
N LEU A 15 -0.09 -0.41 9.08
CA LEU A 15 0.00 -0.85 10.49
C LEU A 15 1.45 -0.81 11.00
N GLY A 16 2.00 0.39 11.19
CA GLY A 16 3.31 0.59 11.83
C GLY A 16 3.33 0.20 13.31
N ILE A 17 4.54 -0.07 13.82
CA ILE A 17 4.81 -0.51 15.20
C ILE A 17 5.95 0.29 15.86
N GLY A 18 5.91 1.60 15.71
CA GLY A 18 6.81 2.54 16.34
C GLY A 18 7.87 3.13 15.40
N ALA A 19 8.30 4.33 15.73
CA ALA A 19 9.19 5.15 14.93
C ALA A 19 10.50 4.43 14.57
N MET A 20 10.92 4.53 13.31
CA MET A 20 12.25 4.14 12.87
C MET A 20 13.31 5.14 13.35
N PRO A 21 14.60 4.74 13.45
CA PRO A 21 15.67 5.62 13.90
C PRO A 21 15.85 6.88 13.05
N ASP A 22 15.43 6.85 11.79
CA ASP A 22 15.52 7.97 10.84
C ASP A 22 14.16 8.71 10.65
N SER A 23 13.19 8.46 11.52
CA SER A 23 11.87 9.10 11.48
C SER A 23 11.94 10.64 11.60
N ASP A 24 12.96 11.17 12.25
CA ASP A 24 13.23 12.60 12.34
C ASP A 24 13.42 13.26 10.98
N LYS A 25 14.03 12.55 10.02
CA LYS A 25 14.23 13.04 8.64
C LYS A 25 12.93 13.19 7.87
N PHE A 26 11.89 12.49 8.31
CA PHE A 26 10.54 12.52 7.73
C PHE A 26 9.56 13.40 8.53
N GLY A 27 10.03 13.98 9.66
CA GLY A 27 9.18 14.74 10.55
C GLY A 27 8.27 13.89 11.46
N ASP A 28 8.57 12.61 11.60
CA ASP A 28 7.72 11.59 12.22
C ASP A 28 8.25 11.14 13.60
N VAL A 29 8.74 12.08 14.40
CA VAL A 29 9.30 11.78 15.72
C VAL A 29 8.21 11.31 16.68
N GLY A 30 8.41 10.13 17.27
CA GLY A 30 7.52 9.59 18.30
C GLY A 30 6.22 8.98 17.76
N VAL A 31 6.14 8.69 16.47
CA VAL A 31 5.02 7.97 15.86
C VAL A 31 5.00 6.51 16.31
N ASP A 32 3.79 5.97 16.48
CA ASP A 32 3.57 4.57 16.85
C ASP A 32 2.13 4.17 16.55
N THR A 33 1.85 3.83 15.31
CA THR A 33 0.49 3.55 14.83
C THR A 33 -0.23 2.54 15.73
N PHE A 34 0.32 1.34 15.87
CA PHE A 34 -0.34 0.28 16.65
C PHE A 34 -0.35 0.56 18.15
N GLY A 35 0.79 1.00 18.71
CA GLY A 35 0.91 1.30 20.14
C GLY A 35 0.00 2.45 20.59
N HIS A 36 -0.10 3.51 19.81
CA HIS A 36 -0.98 4.64 20.12
C HIS A 36 -2.47 4.26 20.02
N ILE A 37 -2.84 3.41 19.05
CA ILE A 37 -4.19 2.85 18.97
C ILE A 37 -4.50 2.04 20.24
N LEU A 38 -3.61 1.12 20.64
CA LEU A 38 -3.77 0.35 21.87
C LEU A 38 -3.87 1.23 23.10
N ASN A 39 -3.00 2.23 23.24
CA ASN A 39 -3.01 3.17 24.35
C ASN A 39 -4.31 3.98 24.44
N LYS A 40 -4.88 4.35 23.29
CA LYS A 40 -6.14 5.10 23.22
C LYS A 40 -7.35 4.25 23.56
N MET A 41 -7.35 2.99 23.10
CA MET A 41 -8.49 2.07 23.25
C MET A 41 -8.45 1.27 24.56
N GLY A 42 -7.26 1.11 25.17
CA GLY A 42 -7.02 0.25 26.32
C GLY A 42 -6.89 -1.23 25.92
N THR A 43 -7.95 -1.81 25.36
CA THR A 43 -7.97 -3.21 24.89
C THR A 43 -8.60 -3.33 23.53
N LEU A 44 -8.13 -4.31 22.73
CA LEU A 44 -8.74 -4.74 21.46
C LEU A 44 -9.04 -6.24 21.49
N ALA A 45 -10.12 -6.65 20.82
CA ALA A 45 -10.47 -8.06 20.63
C ALA A 45 -9.67 -8.68 19.46
N ILE A 46 -8.37 -8.97 19.72
CA ILE A 46 -7.42 -9.50 18.73
C ILE A 46 -6.77 -10.82 19.17
N PRO A 47 -7.52 -11.84 19.57
CA PRO A 47 -6.95 -13.09 20.10
C PRO A 47 -6.09 -13.83 19.08
N ASN A 48 -6.38 -13.75 17.78
CA ASN A 48 -5.64 -14.43 16.73
C ASN A 48 -4.29 -13.76 16.46
N MET A 49 -4.25 -12.45 16.30
CA MET A 49 -2.99 -11.69 16.19
C MET A 49 -2.14 -11.86 17.45
N ALA A 50 -2.76 -11.84 18.63
CA ALA A 50 -2.07 -12.02 19.90
C ALA A 50 -1.37 -13.40 19.96
N ARG A 51 -2.10 -14.50 19.68
CA ARG A 51 -1.53 -15.86 19.70
C ARG A 51 -0.45 -16.07 18.65
N LEU A 52 -0.48 -15.34 17.53
CA LEU A 52 0.58 -15.38 16.52
C LEU A 52 1.82 -14.58 16.91
N GLY A 53 1.76 -13.72 17.95
CA GLY A 53 2.90 -13.00 18.49
C GLY A 53 2.89 -11.49 18.26
N MET A 54 1.81 -10.90 17.75
CA MET A 54 1.73 -9.45 17.55
C MET A 54 1.95 -8.66 18.85
N LEU A 55 1.37 -9.11 19.96
CA LEU A 55 1.58 -8.48 21.26
C LEU A 55 2.94 -8.79 21.89
N ASN A 56 3.65 -9.81 21.41
CA ASN A 56 5.04 -10.07 21.79
C ASN A 56 6.00 -9.15 21.03
N LEU A 57 5.62 -8.75 19.83
CA LEU A 57 6.38 -7.81 19.00
C LEU A 57 6.18 -6.37 19.48
N HIS A 58 4.94 -5.99 19.79
CA HIS A 58 4.59 -4.65 20.26
C HIS A 58 3.36 -4.65 21.16
N THR A 59 3.44 -3.95 22.30
CA THR A 59 2.36 -3.85 23.28
C THR A 59 1.94 -2.40 23.51
N GLY A 60 0.75 -2.20 24.05
CA GLY A 60 0.23 -0.89 24.46
C GLY A 60 -1.08 -1.05 25.23
N GLY A 61 -1.54 0.03 25.87
CA GLY A 61 -2.73 -0.01 26.70
C GLY A 61 -2.65 -1.08 27.80
N ASP A 62 -3.72 -1.85 27.96
CA ASP A 62 -3.80 -2.96 28.91
C ASP A 62 -3.43 -4.33 28.28
N MET A 63 -3.03 -4.33 26.99
CA MET A 63 -2.70 -5.53 26.25
C MET A 63 -1.32 -6.07 26.64
N LYS A 64 -1.20 -7.40 26.74
CA LYS A 64 0.03 -8.08 27.18
C LYS A 64 0.45 -9.13 26.17
N ALA A 65 1.77 -9.31 26.07
CA ALA A 65 2.38 -10.43 25.36
C ALA A 65 1.84 -11.79 25.85
N VAL A 66 1.76 -12.75 24.94
CA VAL A 66 1.41 -14.13 25.27
C VAL A 66 2.67 -14.92 25.64
N ALA A 67 2.53 -15.90 26.54
CA ALA A 67 3.68 -16.68 27.03
C ALA A 67 4.31 -17.53 25.91
N GLU A 68 3.48 -18.15 25.08
CA GLU A 68 3.89 -19.08 24.02
C GLU A 68 3.25 -18.66 22.71
N PRO A 69 3.86 -17.73 21.96
CA PRO A 69 3.35 -17.33 20.65
C PRO A 69 3.54 -18.48 19.64
N MET A 70 2.55 -18.64 18.77
CA MET A 70 2.57 -19.68 17.74
C MET A 70 3.41 -19.31 16.52
N GLY A 71 3.53 -18.02 16.21
CA GLY A 71 4.26 -17.51 15.05
C GLY A 71 5.71 -17.12 15.37
N ARG A 72 6.55 -17.06 14.35
CA ARG A 72 7.84 -16.37 14.37
C ARG A 72 7.63 -14.90 14.07
N TYR A 73 8.22 -14.00 14.83
CA TYR A 73 7.97 -12.56 14.66
C TYR A 73 9.25 -11.73 14.75
N ALA A 74 9.29 -10.64 13.98
CA ALA A 74 10.37 -9.66 13.94
C ALA A 74 9.84 -8.26 13.66
N ARG A 75 10.65 -7.23 13.91
CA ARG A 75 10.47 -5.88 13.39
C ARG A 75 11.22 -5.74 12.09
N LEU A 76 10.59 -5.17 11.08
CA LEU A 76 11.26 -4.81 9.83
C LEU A 76 11.40 -3.30 9.72
N GLY A 77 12.61 -2.84 9.43
CA GLY A 77 12.89 -1.47 9.03
C GLY A 77 12.89 -1.36 7.52
N GLU A 78 12.47 -0.24 6.97
CA GLU A 78 12.48 0.02 5.55
C GLU A 78 13.84 0.55 5.09
N ALA A 79 14.47 -0.11 4.11
CA ALA A 79 15.75 0.32 3.54
C ALA A 79 15.59 1.43 2.48
N SER A 80 14.41 1.57 1.92
CA SER A 80 14.06 2.58 0.93
C SER A 80 13.90 3.96 1.57
N ASN A 81 14.14 5.00 0.78
CA ASN A 81 13.91 6.39 1.18
C ASN A 81 12.47 6.81 0.87
N GLY A 82 11.51 6.23 1.57
CA GLY A 82 10.09 6.51 1.40
C GLY A 82 9.29 6.10 2.64
N LYS A 83 8.01 6.33 2.59
CA LYS A 83 7.03 5.92 3.61
C LYS A 83 5.65 5.77 2.98
N ASP A 84 5.60 5.32 1.75
CA ASP A 84 4.38 5.20 0.95
C ASP A 84 4.14 3.75 0.50
N THR A 85 2.88 3.45 0.21
CA THR A 85 2.42 2.11 -0.17
C THR A 85 3.22 1.48 -1.31
N MET A 86 3.54 2.27 -2.36
CA MET A 86 4.30 1.73 -3.50
C MET A 86 5.72 1.36 -3.10
N THR A 87 6.40 2.26 -2.37
CA THR A 87 7.78 2.05 -1.90
C THR A 87 7.87 0.81 -1.02
N GLY A 88 6.99 0.68 -0.01
CA GLY A 88 7.00 -0.47 0.89
C GLY A 88 6.73 -1.80 0.17
N HIS A 89 5.70 -1.86 -0.67
CA HIS A 89 5.40 -3.08 -1.43
C HIS A 89 6.49 -3.45 -2.44
N TRP A 90 7.08 -2.46 -3.14
CA TRP A 90 8.18 -2.72 -4.05
C TRP A 90 9.41 -3.24 -3.31
N GLU A 91 9.70 -2.69 -2.12
CA GLU A 91 10.80 -3.19 -1.31
C GLU A 91 10.57 -4.63 -0.84
N MET A 92 9.35 -4.99 -0.42
CA MET A 92 9.03 -6.39 -0.10
C MET A 92 9.40 -7.33 -1.24
N MET A 93 9.27 -6.88 -2.50
CA MET A 93 9.58 -7.68 -3.68
C MET A 93 10.97 -7.39 -4.29
N GLY A 94 11.85 -6.76 -3.52
CA GLY A 94 13.27 -6.63 -3.83
C GLY A 94 13.72 -5.28 -4.43
N ILE A 95 12.82 -4.32 -4.65
CA ILE A 95 13.20 -3.01 -5.24
C ILE A 95 13.45 -1.99 -4.13
N LYS A 96 14.69 -1.51 -4.02
CA LYS A 96 15.02 -0.38 -3.14
C LYS A 96 14.78 0.95 -3.85
N THR A 97 13.92 1.78 -3.28
CA THR A 97 13.64 3.13 -3.75
C THR A 97 14.65 4.11 -3.14
N GLU A 98 15.65 4.53 -3.91
CA GLU A 98 16.69 5.48 -3.45
C GLU A 98 16.16 6.92 -3.41
N LYS A 99 15.31 7.29 -4.36
CA LYS A 99 14.72 8.62 -4.47
C LYS A 99 13.23 8.53 -4.18
N PRO A 100 12.77 9.16 -3.08
CA PRO A 100 11.36 9.10 -2.68
C PRO A 100 10.47 9.77 -3.73
N PHE A 101 9.24 9.34 -3.79
CA PHE A 101 8.20 10.05 -4.55
C PHE A 101 7.97 11.43 -3.94
N LYS A 102 7.66 12.40 -4.81
CA LYS A 102 7.40 13.77 -4.38
C LYS A 102 5.93 13.95 -4.01
N THR A 103 5.69 14.68 -2.95
CA THR A 103 4.37 15.21 -2.60
C THR A 103 4.38 16.72 -2.84
N PHE A 104 3.23 17.28 -3.24
CA PHE A 104 3.09 18.69 -3.58
C PHE A 104 1.92 19.33 -2.82
N THR A 105 1.74 18.91 -1.56
CA THR A 105 0.59 19.28 -0.71
C THR A 105 0.60 20.73 -0.27
N ASP A 106 1.78 21.30 -0.01
CA ASP A 106 1.89 22.63 0.60
C ASP A 106 1.62 23.79 -0.37
N HIS A 107 2.14 23.67 -1.59
CA HIS A 107 2.13 24.78 -2.56
C HIS A 107 1.62 24.39 -3.96
N GLY A 108 1.13 23.15 -4.14
CA GLY A 108 0.84 22.61 -5.47
C GLY A 108 2.12 22.30 -6.26
N PHE A 109 1.97 22.00 -7.54
CA PHE A 109 3.08 21.65 -8.43
C PHE A 109 3.89 22.88 -8.83
N PRO A 110 5.22 22.72 -9.04
CA PRO A 110 6.10 23.82 -9.45
C PRO A 110 5.66 24.48 -10.75
N PRO A 111 5.87 25.80 -10.92
CA PRO A 111 5.48 26.52 -12.13
C PRO A 111 6.06 25.92 -13.41
N GLU A 112 7.25 25.35 -13.37
CA GLU A 112 7.92 24.71 -14.51
C GLU A 112 7.18 23.45 -14.97
N LEU A 113 6.71 22.63 -14.03
CA LEU A 113 5.88 21.45 -14.33
C LEU A 113 4.55 21.88 -14.96
N ILE A 114 3.88 22.87 -14.38
CA ILE A 114 2.61 23.39 -14.88
C ILE A 114 2.78 23.96 -16.29
N ALA A 115 3.83 24.74 -16.53
CA ALA A 115 4.10 25.33 -17.86
C ALA A 115 4.37 24.25 -18.93
N GLU A 116 5.12 23.19 -18.58
CA GLU A 116 5.38 22.07 -19.49
C GLU A 116 4.08 21.31 -19.78
N LEU A 117 3.26 21.06 -18.77
CA LEU A 117 1.95 20.41 -18.90
C LEU A 117 1.00 21.22 -19.81
N GLU A 118 0.85 22.52 -19.55
CA GLU A 118 0.05 23.42 -20.37
C GLU A 118 0.49 23.40 -21.84
N LYS A 119 1.80 23.51 -22.07
CA LYS A 119 2.38 23.51 -23.42
C LYS A 119 2.07 22.21 -24.19
N LYS A 120 2.25 21.06 -23.53
CA LYS A 120 2.05 19.76 -24.19
C LYS A 120 0.57 19.39 -24.33
N CYS A 121 -0.27 19.73 -23.36
CA CYS A 121 -1.71 19.46 -23.41
C CYS A 121 -2.49 20.50 -24.26
N GLY A 122 -1.93 21.69 -24.46
CA GLY A 122 -2.59 22.78 -25.17
C GLY A 122 -3.76 23.38 -24.38
N LYS A 123 -3.75 23.28 -23.07
CA LYS A 123 -4.82 23.75 -22.17
C LYS A 123 -4.22 24.50 -20.98
N LYS A 124 -4.93 25.53 -20.53
CA LYS A 124 -4.55 26.23 -19.29
C LYS A 124 -4.88 25.40 -18.06
N VAL A 125 -3.98 25.38 -17.10
CA VAL A 125 -4.18 24.76 -15.79
C VAL A 125 -4.89 25.72 -14.84
N ILE A 126 -5.89 25.22 -14.16
CA ILE A 126 -6.56 25.87 -13.02
C ILE A 126 -6.51 24.92 -11.82
N GLY A 127 -6.61 25.47 -10.61
CA GLY A 127 -6.51 24.73 -9.36
C GLY A 127 -5.09 24.72 -8.81
N ASN A 128 -4.26 23.77 -9.19
CA ASN A 128 -2.88 23.58 -8.73
C ASN A 128 -2.69 23.74 -7.21
N LYS A 129 -3.47 22.99 -6.44
CA LYS A 129 -3.44 22.97 -4.97
C LYS A 129 -3.79 21.59 -4.42
N SER A 130 -3.55 21.37 -3.13
CA SER A 130 -4.09 20.21 -2.43
C SER A 130 -5.59 20.39 -2.19
N ALA A 131 -6.40 19.41 -2.59
CA ALA A 131 -7.84 19.46 -2.46
C ALA A 131 -8.51 18.07 -2.46
N SER A 132 -9.75 18.02 -1.98
CA SER A 132 -10.66 16.91 -2.25
C SER A 132 -11.17 17.00 -3.70
N GLY A 133 -11.20 15.87 -4.40
CA GLY A 133 -11.63 15.85 -5.80
C GLY A 133 -13.11 16.20 -6.01
N THR A 134 -13.97 16.08 -5.00
CA THR A 134 -15.36 16.54 -5.07
C THR A 134 -15.46 18.04 -4.86
N GLU A 135 -14.69 18.57 -3.90
CA GLU A 135 -14.68 20.01 -3.60
C GLU A 135 -14.10 20.83 -4.76
N ILE A 136 -13.01 20.38 -5.37
CA ILE A 136 -12.36 21.13 -6.43
C ILE A 136 -13.21 21.17 -7.71
N ILE A 137 -13.97 20.12 -7.99
CA ILE A 137 -14.92 20.13 -9.12
C ILE A 137 -16.07 21.13 -8.87
N GLU A 138 -16.61 21.16 -7.64
CA GLU A 138 -17.63 22.13 -7.24
C GLU A 138 -17.11 23.58 -7.29
N GLU A 139 -15.82 23.80 -7.03
CA GLU A 139 -15.19 25.11 -7.06
C GLU A 139 -14.89 25.59 -8.49
N LEU A 140 -14.34 24.71 -9.34
CA LEU A 140 -13.72 25.08 -10.61
C LEU A 140 -14.42 24.51 -11.86
N GLY A 141 -15.41 23.63 -11.70
CA GLY A 141 -16.05 22.93 -12.82
C GLY A 141 -16.72 23.86 -13.82
N GLU A 142 -17.39 24.94 -13.37
CA GLU A 142 -18.00 25.93 -14.28
C GLU A 142 -16.94 26.71 -15.06
N GLU A 143 -15.80 27.02 -14.44
CA GLU A 143 -14.66 27.69 -15.07
C GLU A 143 -14.01 26.80 -16.13
N GLU A 144 -13.81 25.52 -15.80
CA GLU A 144 -13.27 24.51 -16.72
C GLU A 144 -14.13 24.40 -17.97
N ILE A 145 -15.47 24.23 -17.82
CA ILE A 145 -16.41 24.10 -18.92
C ILE A 145 -16.42 25.36 -19.79
N LYS A 146 -16.43 26.55 -19.17
CA LYS A 146 -16.49 27.81 -19.87
C LYS A 146 -15.22 28.12 -20.66
N ASN A 147 -14.07 27.88 -20.08
CA ASN A 147 -12.77 28.31 -20.64
C ASN A 147 -12.02 27.18 -21.36
N GLY A 148 -12.49 25.92 -21.27
CA GLY A 148 -11.78 24.76 -21.80
C GLY A 148 -10.46 24.50 -21.06
N SER A 149 -10.36 24.93 -19.79
CA SER A 149 -9.21 24.76 -18.93
C SER A 149 -9.05 23.32 -18.45
N MET A 150 -7.99 23.02 -17.73
CA MET A 150 -7.70 21.71 -17.14
C MET A 150 -7.57 21.87 -15.63
N ILE A 151 -8.43 21.21 -14.84
CA ILE A 151 -8.31 21.23 -13.38
C ILE A 151 -7.21 20.28 -12.97
N VAL A 152 -6.11 20.80 -12.39
CA VAL A 152 -5.00 20.02 -11.85
C VAL A 152 -4.94 20.23 -10.35
N TYR A 153 -4.79 19.14 -9.58
CA TYR A 153 -4.70 19.19 -8.13
C TYR A 153 -3.94 18.00 -7.58
N THR A 154 -3.57 18.05 -6.32
CA THR A 154 -2.96 16.95 -5.57
C THR A 154 -3.76 16.61 -4.32
N SER A 155 -3.32 15.63 -3.56
CA SER A 155 -3.81 15.27 -2.21
C SER A 155 -2.63 14.94 -1.31
N ALA A 156 -2.86 14.33 -0.15
CA ALA A 156 -1.79 13.93 0.77
C ALA A 156 -0.81 12.93 0.14
N ASP A 157 -1.29 12.07 -0.75
CA ASP A 157 -0.45 11.11 -1.48
C ASP A 157 0.43 11.76 -2.55
N SER A 158 1.43 10.99 -3.02
CA SER A 158 2.25 11.36 -4.18
C SER A 158 1.48 11.21 -5.49
N VAL A 159 0.57 12.13 -5.78
CA VAL A 159 -0.33 12.05 -6.91
C VAL A 159 -0.47 13.38 -7.65
N LEU A 160 -0.57 13.32 -8.98
CA LEU A 160 -1.04 14.40 -9.84
C LEU A 160 -2.41 13.99 -10.39
N GLN A 161 -3.44 14.78 -10.13
CA GLN A 161 -4.79 14.46 -10.53
C GLN A 161 -5.32 15.50 -11.51
N ILE A 162 -5.96 15.03 -12.57
CA ILE A 162 -6.57 15.90 -13.60
C ILE A 162 -8.06 15.58 -13.64
N CYS A 163 -8.90 16.61 -13.41
CA CYS A 163 -10.34 16.52 -13.67
C CYS A 163 -10.65 17.10 -15.05
N GLY A 164 -11.62 16.50 -15.73
CA GLY A 164 -12.17 16.99 -16.97
C GLY A 164 -13.63 16.54 -17.13
N ASN A 165 -14.48 17.45 -17.59
CA ASN A 165 -15.87 17.14 -17.86
C ASN A 165 -15.98 16.29 -19.13
N GLU A 166 -16.69 15.15 -19.07
CA GLU A 166 -16.76 14.21 -20.20
C GLU A 166 -17.39 14.79 -21.45
N GLU A 167 -18.32 15.75 -21.31
CA GLU A 167 -19.03 16.36 -22.45
C GLU A 167 -18.22 17.48 -23.12
N THR A 168 -17.44 18.25 -22.33
CA THR A 168 -16.79 19.48 -22.82
C THR A 168 -15.28 19.34 -22.97
N PHE A 169 -14.63 18.58 -22.09
CA PHE A 169 -13.20 18.29 -22.17
C PHE A 169 -12.92 17.10 -23.09
N ASP A 170 -13.84 16.17 -23.19
CA ASP A 170 -13.73 14.86 -23.84
C ASP A 170 -12.86 13.86 -23.07
N LEU A 171 -13.40 12.66 -22.87
CA LEU A 171 -12.76 11.62 -22.06
C LEU A 171 -11.40 11.18 -22.63
N GLN A 172 -11.31 11.03 -23.96
CA GLN A 172 -10.05 10.62 -24.60
C GLN A 172 -8.98 11.71 -24.50
N ASN A 173 -9.39 12.97 -24.56
CA ASN A 173 -8.48 14.09 -24.37
C ASN A 173 -8.00 14.19 -22.91
N LEU A 174 -8.85 13.86 -21.93
CA LEU A 174 -8.46 13.77 -20.53
C LEU A 174 -7.39 12.67 -20.34
N TYR A 175 -7.60 11.49 -20.90
CA TYR A 175 -6.64 10.40 -20.84
C TYR A 175 -5.30 10.78 -21.50
N ARG A 176 -5.33 11.40 -22.68
CA ARG A 176 -4.12 11.91 -23.34
C ARG A 176 -3.36 12.92 -22.47
N CYS A 177 -4.06 13.82 -21.79
CA CYS A 177 -3.42 14.77 -20.87
C CYS A 177 -2.77 14.06 -19.67
N CYS A 178 -3.42 13.01 -19.15
CA CYS A 178 -2.85 12.21 -18.07
C CYS A 178 -1.61 11.39 -18.52
N GLU A 179 -1.60 10.86 -19.72
CA GLU A 179 -0.42 10.21 -20.30
C GLU A 179 0.76 11.18 -20.43
N ILE A 180 0.50 12.39 -20.95
CA ILE A 180 1.50 13.46 -21.01
C ILE A 180 2.00 13.83 -19.61
N ALA A 181 1.10 13.98 -18.63
CA ALA A 181 1.46 14.25 -17.24
C ALA A 181 2.32 13.13 -16.67
N ARG A 182 2.02 11.85 -16.99
CA ARG A 182 2.82 10.70 -16.57
C ARG A 182 4.23 10.77 -17.14
N GLU A 183 4.40 11.11 -18.42
CA GLU A 183 5.73 11.28 -19.04
C GLU A 183 6.54 12.41 -18.37
N ILE A 184 5.91 13.57 -18.15
CA ILE A 184 6.55 14.72 -17.49
C ILE A 184 7.02 14.37 -16.09
N THR A 185 6.18 13.65 -15.34
CA THR A 185 6.44 13.29 -13.94
C THR A 185 7.34 12.06 -13.77
N LEU A 186 8.00 11.58 -14.83
CA LEU A 186 9.13 10.63 -14.73
C LEU A 186 10.43 11.33 -14.31
N LYS A 187 10.54 12.65 -14.47
CA LYS A 187 11.70 13.42 -14.00
C LYS A 187 11.80 13.33 -12.48
N ASP A 188 13.01 13.15 -11.96
CA ASP A 188 13.26 12.96 -10.53
C ASP A 188 12.71 14.10 -9.65
N GLU A 189 12.82 15.33 -10.13
CA GLU A 189 12.32 16.51 -9.42
C GLU A 189 10.79 16.60 -9.35
N TRP A 190 10.09 15.86 -10.21
CA TRP A 190 8.61 15.88 -10.32
C TRP A 190 7.97 14.50 -10.18
N ARG A 191 8.74 13.50 -9.76
CA ARG A 191 8.32 12.11 -9.72
C ARG A 191 7.21 11.91 -8.69
N VAL A 192 5.99 11.72 -9.20
CA VAL A 192 4.83 11.28 -8.40
C VAL A 192 4.56 9.80 -8.64
N GLY A 193 4.03 9.12 -7.63
CA GLY A 193 3.68 7.70 -7.71
C GLY A 193 2.58 7.43 -8.73
N ARG A 194 1.57 8.30 -8.82
CA ARG A 194 0.42 8.12 -9.73
C ARG A 194 0.02 9.44 -10.40
N VAL A 195 -0.44 9.33 -11.65
CA VAL A 195 -1.25 10.35 -12.31
C VAL A 195 -2.66 9.78 -12.44
N ILE A 196 -3.69 10.55 -12.12
CA ILE A 196 -5.06 10.07 -12.04
C ILE A 196 -5.98 10.92 -12.91
N ALA A 197 -6.65 10.29 -13.88
CA ALA A 197 -7.76 10.87 -14.60
C ALA A 197 -9.03 10.82 -13.75
N ARG A 198 -9.65 11.97 -13.53
CA ARG A 198 -10.86 12.13 -12.72
C ARG A 198 -11.99 12.73 -13.57
N PRO A 199 -12.62 11.97 -14.47
CA PRO A 199 -13.72 12.45 -15.27
C PRO A 199 -14.96 12.73 -14.42
N TYR A 200 -15.74 13.71 -14.84
CA TYR A 200 -17.00 14.09 -14.21
C TYR A 200 -18.03 14.56 -15.25
N VAL A 201 -19.30 14.60 -14.86
CA VAL A 201 -20.41 15.11 -15.64
C VAL A 201 -21.16 16.19 -14.86
N GLY A 202 -22.05 16.93 -15.53
CA GLY A 202 -22.82 18.03 -14.95
C GLY A 202 -22.47 19.35 -15.62
N LYS A 203 -23.37 20.34 -15.52
CA LYS A 203 -23.26 21.63 -16.24
C LYS A 203 -23.00 22.81 -15.34
N LYS A 204 -23.33 22.71 -14.06
CA LYS A 204 -23.16 23.77 -13.06
C LYS A 204 -22.94 23.22 -11.67
N LYS A 205 -22.51 24.10 -10.79
CA LYS A 205 -22.34 23.81 -9.36
C LYS A 205 -23.57 23.15 -8.74
N GLY A 206 -23.36 22.11 -7.96
CA GLY A 206 -24.41 21.27 -7.34
C GLY A 206 -24.92 20.13 -8.23
N GLU A 207 -24.55 20.09 -9.53
CA GLU A 207 -24.88 19.01 -10.45
C GLU A 207 -23.69 18.11 -10.78
N PHE A 208 -22.47 18.51 -10.39
CA PHE A 208 -21.26 17.79 -10.74
C PHE A 208 -21.18 16.43 -10.05
N LYS A 209 -20.92 15.38 -10.84
CA LYS A 209 -20.77 14.01 -10.36
C LYS A 209 -19.58 13.35 -11.04
N ARG A 210 -18.69 12.75 -10.26
CA ARG A 210 -17.62 11.90 -10.78
C ARG A 210 -18.21 10.66 -11.44
N THR A 211 -17.60 10.23 -12.54
CA THR A 211 -18.01 9.03 -13.26
C THR A 211 -17.12 7.83 -12.87
N SER A 212 -17.51 6.64 -13.32
CA SER A 212 -16.73 5.42 -13.16
C SER A 212 -15.53 5.33 -14.12
N ASN A 213 -15.40 6.26 -15.08
CA ASN A 213 -14.31 6.29 -16.06
C ASN A 213 -12.98 6.86 -15.49
N ARG A 214 -12.80 6.78 -14.17
CA ARG A 214 -11.50 7.05 -13.53
C ARG A 214 -10.45 6.10 -14.09
N HIS A 215 -9.26 6.66 -14.37
CA HIS A 215 -8.11 5.85 -14.77
C HIS A 215 -6.83 6.32 -14.06
N ASP A 216 -6.08 5.36 -13.49
CA ASP A 216 -4.85 5.62 -12.75
C ASP A 216 -3.65 5.19 -13.61
N TYR A 217 -2.73 6.13 -13.84
CA TYR A 217 -1.44 5.92 -14.51
C TYR A 217 -0.36 5.80 -13.44
N ALA A 218 -0.23 4.64 -12.84
CA ALA A 218 0.79 4.37 -11.84
C ALA A 218 2.19 4.30 -12.45
N LEU A 219 3.19 4.58 -11.64
CA LEU A 219 4.58 4.31 -12.00
C LEU A 219 4.82 2.80 -11.86
N LYS A 220 5.41 2.19 -12.87
CA LYS A 220 5.84 0.79 -12.80
C LYS A 220 7.05 0.65 -11.87
N PRO A 221 7.25 -0.52 -11.24
CA PRO A 221 8.50 -0.84 -10.57
C PRO A 221 9.70 -0.53 -11.46
N THR A 222 10.78 -0.02 -10.87
CA THR A 222 11.96 0.44 -11.60
C THR A 222 12.78 -0.69 -12.23
N GLY A 223 12.43 -1.93 -11.96
CA GLY A 223 13.04 -3.14 -12.50
C GLY A 223 12.18 -4.37 -12.23
N PRO A 224 12.63 -5.55 -12.71
CA PRO A 224 11.94 -6.80 -12.42
C PRO A 224 11.98 -7.10 -10.93
N THR A 225 10.88 -7.62 -10.41
CA THR A 225 10.68 -7.98 -9.01
C THR A 225 10.66 -9.49 -8.82
N VAL A 226 10.60 -9.95 -7.57
CA VAL A 226 10.36 -11.37 -7.25
C VAL A 226 9.07 -11.88 -7.90
N LEU A 227 8.03 -11.04 -8.05
CA LEU A 227 6.79 -11.44 -8.72
C LEU A 227 7.03 -11.85 -10.18
N ASN A 228 7.86 -11.08 -10.92
CA ASN A 228 8.25 -11.43 -12.28
C ASN A 228 8.99 -12.77 -12.31
N ALA A 229 9.96 -12.94 -11.42
CA ALA A 229 10.75 -14.17 -11.34
C ALA A 229 9.90 -15.41 -11.02
N LEU A 230 8.93 -15.31 -10.13
CA LEU A 230 7.98 -16.40 -9.82
C LEU A 230 7.15 -16.75 -11.06
N LYS A 231 6.51 -15.76 -11.69
CA LYS A 231 5.71 -15.93 -12.90
C LYS A 231 6.51 -16.56 -14.06
N ASP A 232 7.74 -16.07 -14.29
CA ASP A 232 8.61 -16.58 -15.35
C ASP A 232 9.05 -18.03 -15.11
N ASN A 233 8.98 -18.50 -13.88
CA ASN A 233 9.22 -19.89 -13.50
C ASN A 233 7.92 -20.75 -13.44
N GLY A 234 6.80 -20.22 -13.94
CA GLY A 234 5.53 -20.96 -14.08
C GLY A 234 4.75 -21.11 -12.78
N LEU A 235 5.05 -20.31 -11.75
CA LEU A 235 4.33 -20.29 -10.49
C LEU A 235 3.14 -19.33 -10.57
N ASP A 236 2.09 -19.63 -9.81
CA ASP A 236 0.98 -18.72 -9.64
C ASP A 236 1.38 -17.52 -8.78
N VAL A 237 1.02 -16.31 -9.22
CA VAL A 237 1.20 -15.07 -8.49
C VAL A 237 -0.15 -14.36 -8.44
N ILE A 238 -0.84 -14.54 -7.33
CA ILE A 238 -2.21 -14.06 -7.12
C ILE A 238 -2.16 -12.75 -6.34
N GLY A 239 -2.68 -11.68 -6.93
CA GLY A 239 -2.81 -10.37 -6.29
C GLY A 239 -4.22 -10.12 -5.77
N VAL A 240 -4.39 -9.75 -4.50
CA VAL A 240 -5.66 -9.37 -3.89
C VAL A 240 -5.60 -7.90 -3.46
N GLY A 241 -6.70 -7.18 -3.65
CA GLY A 241 -6.79 -5.76 -3.34
C GLY A 241 -6.07 -4.89 -4.38
N LYS A 242 -5.21 -3.98 -3.93
CA LYS A 242 -4.48 -3.06 -4.81
C LYS A 242 -3.16 -3.61 -5.39
N ILE A 243 -2.82 -4.87 -5.14
CA ILE A 243 -1.53 -5.42 -5.58
C ILE A 243 -1.30 -5.26 -7.07
N ASN A 244 -2.31 -5.55 -7.90
CA ASN A 244 -2.20 -5.36 -9.34
C ASN A 244 -1.89 -3.91 -9.73
N ASP A 245 -2.51 -2.95 -9.06
CA ASP A 245 -2.31 -1.53 -9.33
C ASP A 245 -0.93 -1.04 -8.85
N ILE A 246 -0.47 -1.51 -7.69
CA ILE A 246 0.85 -1.17 -7.10
C ILE A 246 1.98 -1.65 -8.01
N PHE A 247 1.83 -2.81 -8.64
CA PHE A 247 2.82 -3.39 -9.54
C PHE A 247 2.50 -3.18 -11.03
N CYS A 248 1.43 -2.45 -11.37
CA CYS A 248 0.98 -2.25 -12.76
C CYS A 248 0.81 -3.56 -13.54
N GLY A 249 0.36 -4.63 -12.88
CA GLY A 249 0.19 -5.97 -13.45
C GLY A 249 1.50 -6.74 -13.68
N GLU A 250 2.67 -6.15 -13.37
CA GLU A 250 3.96 -6.79 -13.59
C GLU A 250 4.13 -8.00 -12.65
N GLY A 251 4.39 -9.15 -13.23
CA GLY A 251 4.60 -10.40 -12.49
C GLY A 251 3.33 -11.04 -11.90
N ILE A 252 2.14 -10.49 -12.11
CA ILE A 252 0.87 -11.02 -11.61
C ILE A 252 0.28 -12.02 -12.63
N THR A 253 -0.26 -13.15 -12.16
CA THR A 253 -0.95 -14.15 -12.99
C THR A 253 -2.46 -14.08 -12.84
N GLU A 254 -2.96 -13.75 -11.64
CA GLU A 254 -4.39 -13.64 -11.33
C GLU A 254 -4.65 -12.47 -10.38
N THR A 255 -5.78 -11.78 -10.53
CA THR A 255 -6.11 -10.57 -9.75
C THR A 255 -7.52 -10.64 -9.19
N TYR A 256 -7.66 -10.29 -7.91
CA TYR A 256 -8.91 -10.15 -7.18
C TYR A 256 -9.03 -8.71 -6.66
N HIS A 257 -9.96 -7.96 -7.21
CA HIS A 257 -10.27 -6.61 -6.71
C HIS A 257 -11.15 -6.71 -5.47
N SER A 258 -10.69 -6.12 -4.37
CA SER A 258 -11.48 -6.05 -3.14
C SER A 258 -12.24 -4.72 -3.03
N THR A 259 -13.42 -4.77 -2.44
CA THR A 259 -14.25 -3.59 -2.13
C THR A 259 -14.02 -3.05 -0.72
N SER A 260 -13.35 -3.83 0.13
CA SER A 260 -12.96 -3.48 1.49
C SER A 260 -11.87 -4.44 1.97
N SER A 261 -11.22 -4.14 3.11
CA SER A 261 -10.26 -5.06 3.74
C SER A 261 -10.93 -6.37 4.17
N VAL A 262 -12.15 -6.31 4.69
CA VAL A 262 -12.92 -7.52 5.03
C VAL A 262 -13.18 -8.39 3.78
N ASN A 263 -13.59 -7.78 2.68
CA ASN A 263 -13.79 -8.50 1.41
C ASN A 263 -12.47 -9.08 0.86
N GLY A 264 -11.36 -8.36 1.01
CA GLY A 264 -10.03 -8.88 0.65
C GLY A 264 -9.66 -10.14 1.44
N MET A 265 -9.99 -10.18 2.74
CA MET A 265 -9.80 -11.38 3.56
C MET A 265 -10.74 -12.52 3.16
N GLU A 266 -12.00 -12.23 2.83
CA GLU A 266 -12.95 -13.25 2.32
C GLU A 266 -12.44 -13.89 1.02
N GLN A 267 -11.98 -13.07 0.06
CA GLN A 267 -11.35 -13.55 -1.15
C GLN A 267 -10.10 -14.40 -0.86
N THR A 268 -9.28 -13.98 0.10
CA THR A 268 -8.08 -14.74 0.51
C THR A 268 -8.45 -16.11 1.09
N ILE A 269 -9.50 -16.19 1.91
CA ILE A 269 -10.03 -17.43 2.47
C ILE A 269 -10.55 -18.35 1.34
N GLU A 270 -11.25 -17.81 0.35
CA GLU A 270 -11.69 -18.55 -0.84
C GLU A 270 -10.50 -19.06 -1.68
N ILE A 271 -9.46 -18.24 -1.87
CA ILE A 271 -8.22 -18.62 -2.56
C ILE A 271 -7.52 -19.76 -1.82
N CYS A 272 -7.51 -19.73 -0.49
CA CYS A 272 -6.95 -20.81 0.33
C CYS A 272 -7.58 -22.18 0.08
N GLN A 273 -8.84 -22.23 -0.39
CA GLN A 273 -9.54 -23.47 -0.72
C GLN A 273 -9.20 -23.99 -2.13
N LYS A 274 -8.57 -23.17 -2.98
CA LYS A 274 -8.15 -23.55 -4.32
C LYS A 274 -6.84 -24.32 -4.33
N ASP A 275 -6.63 -25.11 -5.36
CA ASP A 275 -5.34 -25.76 -5.61
C ASP A 275 -4.49 -24.87 -6.53
N PHE A 276 -3.35 -24.44 -6.02
CA PHE A 276 -2.33 -23.72 -6.77
C PHE A 276 -0.95 -23.93 -6.13
N GLU A 277 0.09 -23.67 -6.88
CA GLU A 277 1.46 -23.64 -6.40
C GLU A 277 2.04 -22.24 -6.64
N GLY A 278 2.36 -21.51 -5.56
CA GLY A 278 2.89 -20.17 -5.73
C GLY A 278 2.62 -19.21 -4.57
N PHE A 279 2.40 -17.96 -4.91
CA PHE A 279 2.41 -16.82 -4.03
C PHE A 279 1.08 -16.05 -4.11
N CYS A 280 0.43 -15.84 -2.98
CA CYS A 280 -0.74 -14.97 -2.85
C CYS A 280 -0.33 -13.71 -2.07
N PHE A 281 -0.41 -12.56 -2.71
CA PHE A 281 -0.05 -11.26 -2.14
C PHE A 281 -1.32 -10.42 -1.96
N VAL A 282 -1.57 -9.99 -0.72
CA VAL A 282 -2.82 -9.34 -0.32
C VAL A 282 -2.53 -7.97 0.26
N ASN A 283 -3.20 -6.93 -0.24
CA ASN A 283 -3.17 -5.59 0.34
C ASN A 283 -4.56 -5.24 0.91
N LEU A 284 -4.62 -4.95 2.21
CA LEU A 284 -5.82 -4.57 2.95
C LEU A 284 -5.84 -3.05 3.20
N VAL A 285 -6.45 -2.33 2.31
CA VAL A 285 -6.31 -0.88 2.10
C VAL A 285 -7.06 0.01 3.09
N ASP A 286 -8.14 -0.52 3.74
CA ASP A 286 -9.04 0.33 4.54
C ASP A 286 -8.37 0.91 5.78
N PHE A 287 -7.38 0.22 6.34
CA PHE A 287 -6.59 0.68 7.48
C PHE A 287 -6.01 2.06 7.22
N ASP A 288 -5.37 2.22 6.06
CA ASP A 288 -4.80 3.48 5.62
C ASP A 288 -5.86 4.45 5.09
N ALA A 289 -6.58 4.04 4.04
CA ALA A 289 -7.43 4.93 3.26
C ALA A 289 -8.65 5.47 4.05
N LEU A 290 -9.24 4.66 4.93
CA LEU A 290 -10.42 5.06 5.69
C LEU A 290 -10.09 5.57 7.10
N TRP A 291 -9.01 5.09 7.70
CA TRP A 291 -8.76 5.34 9.12
C TRP A 291 -7.47 6.10 9.39
N GLY A 292 -6.34 5.71 8.80
CA GLY A 292 -5.04 6.38 8.95
C GLY A 292 -5.09 7.83 8.48
N HIS A 293 -5.34 8.06 7.20
CA HIS A 293 -5.44 9.41 6.62
C HIS A 293 -6.53 10.29 7.23
N ARG A 294 -7.57 9.70 7.81
CA ARG A 294 -8.67 10.42 8.45
C ARG A 294 -8.48 10.64 9.94
N ARG A 295 -7.35 10.20 10.49
CA ARG A 295 -7.02 10.32 11.92
C ARG A 295 -8.12 9.76 12.84
N ASN A 296 -8.74 8.65 12.42
CA ASN A 296 -9.83 8.00 13.12
C ASN A 296 -9.34 6.76 13.89
N VAL A 297 -8.88 6.97 15.12
CA VAL A 297 -8.33 5.91 15.98
C VAL A 297 -9.35 4.79 16.23
N GLU A 298 -10.61 5.14 16.53
CA GLU A 298 -11.65 4.15 16.82
C GLU A 298 -12.03 3.34 15.57
N GLY A 299 -12.05 3.98 14.39
CA GLY A 299 -12.29 3.31 13.12
C GLY A 299 -11.17 2.32 12.81
N TYR A 300 -9.92 2.73 13.02
CA TYR A 300 -8.73 1.90 12.82
C TYR A 300 -8.75 0.68 13.78
N ALA A 301 -9.02 0.90 15.06
CA ALA A 301 -9.14 -0.15 16.06
C ALA A 301 -10.19 -1.21 15.67
N ARG A 302 -11.38 -0.76 15.25
CA ARG A 302 -12.44 -1.66 14.79
C ARG A 302 -12.05 -2.44 13.53
N GLU A 303 -11.27 -1.85 12.63
CA GLU A 303 -10.78 -2.55 11.46
C GLU A 303 -9.77 -3.65 11.82
N ILE A 304 -8.89 -3.39 12.80
CA ILE A 304 -7.98 -4.41 13.34
C ILE A 304 -8.77 -5.58 13.95
N GLU A 305 -9.83 -5.31 14.71
CA GLU A 305 -10.68 -6.36 15.30
C GLU A 305 -11.41 -7.20 14.24
N LYS A 306 -11.95 -6.57 13.17
CA LYS A 306 -12.57 -7.28 12.04
C LYS A 306 -11.56 -8.15 11.29
N PHE A 307 -10.36 -7.60 11.07
CA PHE A 307 -9.26 -8.38 10.48
C PHE A 307 -8.93 -9.61 11.34
N ASP A 308 -8.80 -9.44 12.66
CA ASP A 308 -8.50 -10.53 13.58
C ASP A 308 -9.55 -11.65 13.53
N GLN A 309 -10.84 -11.28 13.41
CA GLN A 309 -11.90 -12.26 13.24
C GLN A 309 -11.71 -13.05 11.94
N LYS A 310 -11.46 -12.37 10.80
CA LYS A 310 -11.20 -13.02 9.51
C LYS A 310 -9.89 -13.80 9.49
N LEU A 311 -8.88 -13.34 10.23
CA LEU A 311 -7.65 -14.10 10.44
C LEU A 311 -7.93 -15.43 11.12
N GLY A 312 -8.82 -15.47 12.13
CA GLY A 312 -9.25 -16.73 12.73
C GLY A 312 -9.84 -17.71 11.72
N GLU A 313 -10.74 -17.23 10.84
CA GLU A 313 -11.34 -18.03 9.77
C GLU A 313 -10.25 -18.53 8.76
N LEU A 314 -9.29 -17.68 8.40
CA LEU A 314 -8.18 -18.05 7.52
C LEU A 314 -7.30 -19.15 8.13
N LEU A 315 -6.95 -19.03 9.42
CA LEU A 315 -6.11 -20.02 10.10
C LEU A 315 -6.73 -21.42 10.13
N GLU A 316 -8.06 -21.54 10.11
CA GLU A 316 -8.75 -22.84 10.04
C GLU A 316 -8.56 -23.53 8.68
N VAL A 317 -8.56 -22.75 7.58
CA VAL A 317 -8.50 -23.28 6.21
C VAL A 317 -7.09 -23.42 5.63
N LEU A 318 -6.06 -22.86 6.27
CA LEU A 318 -4.66 -23.07 5.87
C LEU A 318 -4.34 -24.57 5.87
N ARG A 319 -3.50 -25.00 4.92
CA ARG A 319 -2.99 -26.39 4.84
C ARG A 319 -1.67 -26.52 5.60
N GLU A 320 -1.24 -27.75 5.84
CA GLU A 320 0.03 -28.05 6.53
C GLU A 320 1.26 -27.54 5.78
N ASP A 321 1.15 -27.40 4.47
CA ASP A 321 2.21 -26.93 3.56
C ASP A 321 2.03 -25.47 3.10
N ASP A 322 1.20 -24.70 3.83
CA ASP A 322 1.05 -23.25 3.64
C ASP A 322 1.93 -22.46 4.62
N LEU A 323 2.49 -21.36 4.14
CA LEU A 323 3.09 -20.32 4.98
C LEU A 323 2.26 -19.06 4.92
N LEU A 324 1.84 -18.56 6.06
CA LEU A 324 1.23 -17.24 6.23
C LEU A 324 2.24 -16.25 6.76
N ILE A 325 2.34 -15.06 6.14
CA ILE A 325 3.12 -13.93 6.64
C ILE A 325 2.17 -12.73 6.77
N LEU A 326 2.13 -12.13 7.95
CA LEU A 326 1.45 -10.86 8.21
C LEU A 326 2.50 -9.76 8.31
N THR A 327 2.26 -8.64 7.64
CA THR A 327 3.16 -7.48 7.65
C THR A 327 2.38 -6.18 7.39
N ALA A 328 3.09 -5.07 7.32
CA ALA A 328 2.62 -3.79 6.83
C ALA A 328 3.66 -3.19 5.88
N ASP A 329 3.32 -2.13 5.19
CA ASP A 329 4.18 -1.46 4.19
C ASP A 329 4.74 -0.13 4.68
N HIS A 330 4.11 0.51 5.66
CA HIS A 330 4.53 1.73 6.35
C HIS A 330 3.69 1.93 7.62
N GLY A 331 3.82 3.07 8.28
CA GLY A 331 2.92 3.53 9.34
C GLY A 331 1.95 4.62 8.84
N ASN A 332 0.88 4.85 9.58
CA ASN A 332 0.03 6.04 9.44
C ASN A 332 -0.69 6.31 10.76
N ASP A 333 0.05 6.81 11.73
CA ASP A 333 -0.41 7.00 13.11
C ASP A 333 -1.61 7.95 13.18
N PRO A 334 -2.80 7.44 13.52
CA PRO A 334 -4.02 8.25 13.53
C PRO A 334 -4.07 9.27 14.68
N THR A 335 -3.10 9.26 15.59
CA THR A 335 -2.97 10.24 16.67
C THR A 335 -1.98 11.35 16.32
N TYR A 336 -1.21 11.20 15.24
CA TYR A 336 -0.17 12.13 14.85
C TYR A 336 -0.70 13.31 14.05
N THR A 337 0.10 14.36 13.93
CA THR A 337 -0.26 15.57 13.18
C THR A 337 -0.24 15.35 11.67
N GLY A 338 -0.98 16.17 10.94
CA GLY A 338 -1.10 16.04 9.48
C GLY A 338 -1.96 14.84 9.06
N THR A 339 -1.85 14.44 7.80
CA THR A 339 -2.61 13.33 7.21
C THR A 339 -1.74 12.38 6.41
N ASP A 340 -0.42 12.58 6.43
CA ASP A 340 0.56 11.80 5.68
C ASP A 340 0.91 10.49 6.42
N HIS A 341 1.49 9.54 5.71
CA HIS A 341 2.07 8.31 6.26
C HIS A 341 3.20 8.62 7.24
N THR A 342 3.53 7.66 8.09
CA THR A 342 4.56 7.81 9.12
C THR A 342 5.68 6.78 8.94
N ARG A 343 6.94 7.22 9.18
CA ARG A 343 8.15 6.40 9.05
C ARG A 343 8.32 5.51 10.26
N GLU A 344 7.82 4.28 10.16
CA GLU A 344 7.78 3.31 11.25
C GLU A 344 8.40 1.97 10.89
N TYR A 345 8.85 1.24 11.88
CA TYR A 345 8.99 -0.20 11.77
C TYR A 345 7.64 -0.84 11.45
N VAL A 346 7.67 -1.96 10.73
CA VAL A 346 6.47 -2.75 10.45
C VAL A 346 6.58 -4.15 11.06
N PRO A 347 5.45 -4.81 11.37
CA PRO A 347 5.46 -6.17 11.89
C PRO A 347 5.86 -7.17 10.78
N PHE A 348 6.54 -8.23 11.18
CA PHE A 348 6.68 -9.46 10.44
C PHE A 348 6.24 -10.60 11.34
N ILE A 349 5.23 -11.34 10.95
CA ILE A 349 4.75 -12.50 11.68
C ILE A 349 4.57 -13.65 10.69
N ALA A 350 5.33 -14.72 10.85
CA ALA A 350 5.26 -15.91 10.02
C ALA A 350 4.65 -17.07 10.79
N TYR A 351 3.71 -17.78 10.16
CA TYR A 351 3.02 -18.93 10.75
C TYR A 351 2.75 -20.03 9.71
N ALA A 352 2.97 -21.27 10.11
CA ALA A 352 2.54 -22.47 9.39
C ALA A 352 1.98 -23.48 10.39
N LYS A 353 1.00 -24.30 10.00
CA LYS A 353 0.39 -25.31 10.91
C LYS A 353 1.40 -26.30 11.47
N GLY A 354 2.40 -26.68 10.69
CA GLY A 354 3.49 -27.57 11.11
C GLY A 354 4.62 -26.90 11.90
N MET A 355 4.50 -25.62 12.27
CA MET A 355 5.55 -24.91 13.03
C MET A 355 5.57 -25.38 14.47
N GLU A 356 6.68 -26.01 14.90
CA GLU A 356 6.81 -26.60 16.25
C GLU A 356 6.97 -25.52 17.35
N ASN A 357 7.64 -24.40 17.04
CA ASN A 357 7.95 -23.35 18.02
C ASN A 357 7.84 -21.96 17.38
N GLY A 358 7.01 -21.11 17.96
CA GLY A 358 7.01 -19.68 17.71
C GLY A 358 8.18 -18.97 18.43
N GLY A 359 8.25 -17.66 18.32
CA GLY A 359 9.20 -16.83 19.05
C GLY A 359 9.82 -15.70 18.24
N ALA A 360 10.59 -14.88 18.93
CA ALA A 360 11.26 -13.73 18.35
C ALA A 360 12.39 -14.14 17.38
N LEU A 361 12.48 -13.41 16.28
CA LEU A 361 13.63 -13.36 15.37
C LEU A 361 14.36 -12.04 15.57
N ASP A 362 15.58 -11.95 15.05
CA ASP A 362 16.31 -10.68 15.00
C ASP A 362 15.54 -9.67 14.13
N ALA A 363 15.63 -8.40 14.50
CA ALA A 363 15.09 -7.31 13.66
C ALA A 363 15.87 -7.23 12.34
N GLU A 364 15.15 -6.96 11.26
CA GLU A 364 15.74 -6.84 9.93
C GLU A 364 15.61 -5.40 9.42
N ASN A 365 16.58 -4.97 8.61
CA ASN A 365 16.65 -3.58 8.12
C ASN A 365 16.14 -3.43 6.67
N THR A 366 15.34 -4.38 6.21
CA THR A 366 14.68 -4.30 4.92
C THR A 366 13.43 -5.20 4.87
N PHE A 367 12.40 -4.74 4.19
CA PHE A 367 11.22 -5.54 3.89
C PHE A 367 11.50 -6.64 2.85
N ALA A 368 12.59 -6.51 2.11
CA ALA A 368 12.95 -7.43 1.02
C ALA A 368 13.30 -8.86 1.50
N ILE A 369 13.44 -9.08 2.80
CA ILE A 369 13.55 -10.44 3.36
C ILE A 369 12.32 -11.29 3.01
N ILE A 370 11.14 -10.65 2.83
CA ILE A 370 9.89 -11.34 2.49
C ILE A 370 10.02 -11.95 1.10
N GLY A 371 10.29 -11.14 0.07
CA GLY A 371 10.44 -11.61 -1.30
C GLY A 371 11.61 -12.58 -1.47
N ALA A 372 12.73 -12.31 -0.78
CA ALA A 372 13.89 -13.21 -0.82
C ALA A 372 13.57 -14.60 -0.22
N SER A 373 12.78 -14.65 0.87
CA SER A 373 12.35 -15.92 1.47
C SER A 373 11.33 -16.66 0.58
N VAL A 374 10.44 -15.93 -0.08
CA VAL A 374 9.53 -16.50 -1.08
C VAL A 374 10.32 -17.08 -2.26
N ALA A 375 11.28 -16.35 -2.79
CA ALA A 375 12.13 -16.81 -3.90
C ALA A 375 12.93 -18.07 -3.51
N GLU A 376 13.56 -18.10 -2.31
CA GLU A 376 14.27 -19.28 -1.81
C GLU A 376 13.35 -20.49 -1.71
N ASN A 377 12.12 -20.32 -1.15
CA ASN A 377 11.18 -21.43 -1.01
C ASN A 377 10.86 -22.11 -2.35
N PHE A 378 10.68 -21.33 -3.41
CA PHE A 378 10.37 -21.87 -4.73
C PHE A 378 11.61 -22.17 -5.58
N GLY A 379 12.82 -21.99 -5.04
CA GLY A 379 14.07 -22.22 -5.76
C GLY A 379 14.29 -21.24 -6.93
N VAL A 380 13.67 -20.07 -6.86
CA VAL A 380 13.72 -19.03 -7.88
C VAL A 380 14.84 -18.05 -7.55
N LYS A 381 15.63 -17.67 -8.55
CA LYS A 381 16.69 -16.67 -8.38
C LYS A 381 16.09 -15.27 -8.27
N MET A 382 16.53 -14.51 -7.29
CA MET A 382 16.23 -13.08 -7.21
C MET A 382 16.68 -12.34 -8.47
N PRO A 383 15.86 -11.43 -9.05
CA PRO A 383 16.29 -10.64 -10.21
C PRO A 383 17.54 -9.80 -9.91
N GLU A 384 18.33 -9.54 -10.96
CA GLU A 384 19.51 -8.69 -10.83
C GLU A 384 19.12 -7.26 -10.40
N GLY A 385 19.89 -6.68 -9.49
CA GLY A 385 19.64 -5.34 -8.94
C GLY A 385 18.63 -5.31 -7.78
N THR A 386 18.03 -6.44 -7.41
CA THR A 386 17.18 -6.52 -6.22
C THR A 386 18.00 -6.63 -4.94
N ILE A 387 17.41 -6.16 -3.84
CA ILE A 387 17.96 -6.29 -2.48
C ILE A 387 17.24 -7.41 -1.72
N GLY A 388 17.75 -7.73 -0.54
CA GLY A 388 17.17 -8.69 0.39
C GLY A 388 18.00 -9.97 0.52
N HIS A 389 17.74 -10.67 1.62
CA HIS A 389 18.27 -11.99 1.90
C HIS A 389 17.16 -12.83 2.53
N SER A 390 17.23 -14.12 2.33
CA SER A 390 16.20 -15.02 2.86
C SER A 390 16.43 -15.32 4.35
N ILE A 391 15.33 -15.39 5.07
CA ILE A 391 15.25 -15.86 6.45
C ILE A 391 14.42 -17.16 6.56
N LEU A 392 14.11 -17.80 5.44
CA LEU A 392 13.26 -18.99 5.37
C LEU A 392 13.69 -20.10 6.33
N GLN A 393 15.00 -20.26 6.54
CA GLN A 393 15.55 -21.28 7.44
C GLN A 393 15.33 -20.96 8.92
N LYS A 394 14.98 -19.74 9.26
CA LYS A 394 14.66 -19.29 10.61
C LYS A 394 13.14 -19.36 10.93
N ILE A 395 12.32 -19.56 9.88
CA ILE A 395 10.85 -19.68 9.93
C ILE A 395 10.44 -21.21 9.95
#